data_ba740adec922e8cbd7c01747b87dd11d
#
_entry.id   ba740adec922e8cbd7c01747b87dd11d
#
_cell.length_a   1.000
_cell.length_b   1.000
_cell.length_c   1.000
_cell.angle_alpha   90.00
_cell.angle_beta   90.00
_cell.angle_gamma   90.00
#
_symmetry.space_group_name_H-M   'P 1'
#
loop_
_entity.id
_entity.type
_entity.pdbx_description
1 polymer ?
#
loop_
_entity_poly.entity_id
_entity_poly.type
_entity_poly.pdbx_seq_one_letter_code
_entity_poly.pdbx_strand_id
1 'polypeptide(L)'
;MRILFLTDNFPPETNAPATRTYEHCLKWIDKGYKVTVITCFPNYPKGKVFGGYTNKLYQKENIDGITVIRVWSYITENNGFVKRIIDYISYALTSFLFGLFVKTDLIIATSPQFFTAVSGRILSFLKGKPWVMEVRDLWPDSIAAVG
;
A
#
# COMPACT_ATOMS: atom_id res chain seq x y z
N MET A 1 -14.91 -4.32 -13.41
CA MET A 1 -13.57 -3.70 -13.39
C MET A 1 -12.77 -4.28 -12.24
N ARG A 2 -11.47 -4.51 -12.42
CA ARG A 2 -10.54 -5.00 -11.42
C ARG A 2 -9.62 -3.85 -11.01
N ILE A 3 -9.57 -3.55 -9.73
CA ILE A 3 -8.76 -2.46 -9.17
C ILE A 3 -7.60 -3.09 -8.39
N LEU A 4 -6.38 -2.65 -8.68
CA LEU A 4 -5.19 -2.91 -7.88
C LEU A 4 -4.86 -1.66 -7.08
N PHE A 5 -4.84 -1.76 -5.76
CA PHE A 5 -4.53 -0.66 -4.86
C PHE A 5 -3.23 -0.93 -4.09
N LEU A 6 -2.25 -0.05 -4.23
CA LEU A 6 -0.96 -0.11 -3.55
C LEU A 6 -0.97 0.85 -2.36
N THR A 7 -0.81 0.31 -1.16
CA THR A 7 -0.75 1.06 0.10
C THR A 7 0.11 0.34 1.11
N ASP A 8 0.88 1.06 1.89
CA ASP A 8 1.69 0.50 2.98
C ASP A 8 0.88 0.14 4.22
N ASN A 9 -0.27 0.79 4.45
CA ASN A 9 -1.12 0.58 5.61
C ASN A 9 -2.48 0.01 5.21
N PHE A 10 -2.89 -1.07 5.88
CA PHE A 10 -4.18 -1.71 5.70
C PHE A 10 -4.59 -2.46 6.98
N PRO A 11 -5.90 -2.71 7.25
CA PRO A 11 -6.29 -3.49 8.41
C PRO A 11 -5.52 -4.81 8.57
N PRO A 12 -5.19 -5.20 9.82
CA PRO A 12 -5.76 -4.78 11.10
C PRO A 12 -5.17 -3.50 11.71
N GLU A 13 -4.33 -2.76 10.99
CA GLU A 13 -3.91 -1.44 11.44
C GLU A 13 -5.10 -0.47 11.49
N THR A 14 -5.17 0.35 12.55
CA THR A 14 -6.29 1.25 12.83
C THR A 14 -5.97 2.72 12.60
N ASN A 15 -4.83 3.01 11.96
CA ASN A 15 -4.48 4.38 11.60
C ASN A 15 -5.39 4.93 10.49
N ALA A 16 -5.48 6.24 10.38
CA ALA A 16 -6.33 6.91 9.40
C ALA A 16 -6.07 6.46 7.95
N PRO A 17 -4.82 6.27 7.49
CA PRO A 17 -4.53 5.70 6.19
C PRO A 17 -5.17 4.32 5.95
N ALA A 18 -5.01 3.39 6.89
CA ALA A 18 -5.55 2.04 6.77
C ALA A 18 -7.08 2.03 6.73
N THR A 19 -7.73 2.76 7.65
CA THR A 19 -9.20 2.85 7.72
C THR A 19 -9.78 3.45 6.45
N ARG A 20 -9.25 4.57 5.98
CA ARG A 20 -9.72 5.24 4.77
C ARG A 20 -9.58 4.33 3.53
N THR A 21 -8.43 3.69 3.36
CA THR A 21 -8.21 2.77 2.22
C THR A 21 -9.20 1.62 2.26
N TYR A 22 -9.43 1.05 3.43
CA TYR A 22 -10.38 -0.04 3.63
C TYR A 22 -11.80 0.39 3.25
N GLU A 23 -12.27 1.55 3.74
CA GLU A 23 -13.60 2.07 3.43
C GLU A 23 -13.79 2.35 1.93
N HIS A 24 -12.77 2.87 1.25
CA HIS A 24 -12.80 3.04 -0.21
C HIS A 24 -12.96 1.68 -0.92
N CYS A 25 -12.18 0.68 -0.50
CA CYS A 25 -12.25 -0.65 -1.08
C CYS A 25 -13.65 -1.28 -0.91
N LEU A 26 -14.27 -1.15 0.27
CA LEU A 26 -15.63 -1.63 0.51
C LEU A 26 -16.65 -0.98 -0.45
N LYS A 27 -16.60 0.35 -0.61
CA LYS A 27 -17.49 1.07 -1.53
C LYS A 27 -17.32 0.65 -2.98
N TRP A 28 -16.10 0.26 -3.38
CA TRP A 28 -15.89 -0.26 -4.74
C TRP A 28 -16.42 -1.68 -4.90
N ILE A 29 -16.32 -2.52 -3.87
CA ILE A 29 -16.91 -3.86 -3.86
C ILE A 29 -18.43 -3.77 -3.95
N ASP A 30 -19.07 -2.87 -3.19
CA ASP A 30 -20.51 -2.63 -3.24
C ASP A 30 -20.98 -2.22 -4.65
N LYS A 31 -20.12 -1.58 -5.42
CA LYS A 31 -20.37 -1.25 -6.84
C LYS A 31 -20.04 -2.40 -7.81
N GLY A 32 -19.72 -3.58 -7.29
CA GLY A 32 -19.43 -4.77 -8.10
C GLY A 32 -18.01 -4.83 -8.68
N TYR A 33 -17.07 -4.03 -8.19
CA TYR A 33 -15.66 -4.10 -8.62
C TYR A 33 -14.91 -5.17 -7.83
N LYS A 34 -13.94 -5.82 -8.47
CA LYS A 34 -13.00 -6.71 -7.79
C LYS A 34 -11.79 -5.91 -7.33
N VAL A 35 -11.55 -5.90 -6.04
CA VAL A 35 -10.47 -5.12 -5.44
C VAL A 35 -9.38 -6.04 -4.92
N THR A 36 -8.15 -5.77 -5.33
CA THR A 36 -6.93 -6.37 -4.78
C THR A 36 -6.07 -5.26 -4.18
N VAL A 37 -5.73 -5.41 -2.91
CA VAL A 37 -4.81 -4.51 -2.20
C VAL A 37 -3.47 -5.20 -2.05
N ILE A 38 -2.38 -4.53 -2.38
CA ILE A 38 -1.03 -4.95 -2.00
C ILE A 38 -0.56 -4.03 -0.87
N THR A 39 -0.18 -4.62 0.25
CA THR A 39 0.25 -3.91 1.46
C THR A 39 1.40 -4.64 2.15
N CYS A 40 2.08 -4.01 3.10
CA CYS A 40 3.03 -4.70 3.95
C CYS A 40 2.34 -5.45 5.10
N PHE A 41 3.12 -6.16 5.92
CA PHE A 41 2.60 -6.75 7.16
C PHE A 41 2.32 -5.66 8.19
N PRO A 42 1.23 -5.79 8.98
CA PRO A 42 0.82 -4.74 9.91
C PRO A 42 1.89 -4.53 10.99
N ASN A 43 2.31 -3.28 11.15
CA ASN A 43 3.43 -2.92 12.02
C ASN A 43 3.29 -1.54 12.68
N TYR A 44 2.38 -0.70 12.22
CA TYR A 44 2.19 0.65 12.78
C TYR A 44 1.44 0.61 14.13
N PRO A 45 1.83 1.41 15.16
CA PRO A 45 2.84 2.48 15.11
C PRO A 45 4.25 2.06 15.54
N LYS A 46 4.41 0.87 16.07
CA LYS A 46 5.63 0.44 16.78
C LYS A 46 6.78 0.01 15.86
N GLY A 47 6.53 -0.15 14.55
CA GLY A 47 7.51 -0.73 13.64
C GLY A 47 7.86 -2.19 13.99
N LYS A 48 6.90 -2.91 14.58
CA LYS A 48 6.99 -4.35 14.91
C LYS A 48 5.76 -5.05 14.36
N VAL A 49 5.98 -6.18 13.71
CA VAL A 49 4.89 -6.97 13.14
C VAL A 49 3.90 -7.37 14.24
N PHE A 50 2.61 -7.22 13.96
CA PHE A 50 1.55 -7.56 14.91
C PHE A 50 1.54 -9.06 15.26
N GLY A 51 1.09 -9.37 16.48
CA GLY A 51 0.86 -10.76 16.88
C GLY A 51 -0.08 -11.49 15.91
N GLY A 52 0.26 -12.73 15.56
CA GLY A 52 -0.47 -13.52 14.58
C GLY A 52 0.02 -13.34 13.12
N TYR A 53 0.88 -12.36 12.86
CA TYR A 53 1.53 -12.18 11.56
C TYR A 53 3.04 -12.48 11.64
N THR A 54 3.60 -12.86 10.50
CA THR A 54 5.04 -13.01 10.32
C THR A 54 5.43 -12.31 9.03
N ASN A 55 6.50 -11.54 9.03
CA ASN A 55 6.98 -10.81 7.84
C ASN A 55 7.54 -11.78 6.79
N LYS A 56 6.65 -12.42 6.05
CA LYS A 56 6.94 -13.36 4.97
C LYS A 56 7.12 -12.62 3.64
N LEU A 57 7.70 -13.28 2.66
CA LEU A 57 7.81 -12.73 1.32
C LEU A 57 6.43 -12.43 0.71
N TYR A 58 5.46 -13.32 0.96
CA TYR A 58 4.11 -13.25 0.40
C TYR A 58 3.09 -13.93 1.32
N GLN A 59 1.94 -13.30 1.49
CA GLN A 59 0.75 -13.88 2.12
C GLN A 59 -0.50 -13.30 1.45
N LYS A 60 -1.47 -14.15 1.14
CA LYS A 60 -2.76 -13.75 0.59
C LYS A 60 -3.86 -14.06 1.59
N GLU A 61 -4.75 -13.12 1.79
CA GLU A 61 -5.93 -13.25 2.64
C GLU A 61 -7.13 -12.56 2.02
N ASN A 62 -8.32 -12.78 2.55
CA ASN A 62 -9.54 -12.08 2.16
C ASN A 62 -10.09 -11.36 3.38
N ILE A 63 -10.35 -10.06 3.24
CA ILE A 63 -10.97 -9.23 4.28
C ILE A 63 -12.21 -8.59 3.65
N ASP A 64 -13.38 -9.03 4.07
CA ASP A 64 -14.69 -8.49 3.62
C ASP A 64 -14.83 -8.39 2.10
N GLY A 65 -14.39 -9.43 1.38
CA GLY A 65 -14.44 -9.48 -0.08
C GLY A 65 -13.23 -8.85 -0.79
N ILE A 66 -12.39 -8.12 -0.05
CA ILE A 66 -11.14 -7.54 -0.57
C ILE A 66 -10.07 -8.62 -0.59
N THR A 67 -9.45 -8.86 -1.75
CA THR A 67 -8.24 -9.68 -1.83
C THR A 67 -7.05 -8.87 -1.32
N VAL A 68 -6.47 -9.27 -0.19
CA VAL A 68 -5.30 -8.60 0.39
C VAL A 68 -4.06 -9.45 0.16
N ILE A 69 -3.05 -8.87 -0.44
CA ILE A 69 -1.73 -9.45 -0.64
C ILE A 69 -0.75 -8.69 0.25
N ARG A 70 -0.24 -9.39 1.27
CA ARG A 70 0.83 -8.83 2.11
C ARG A 70 2.18 -9.26 1.55
N VAL A 71 3.05 -8.28 1.41
CA VAL A 71 4.40 -8.49 0.88
C VAL A 71 5.42 -8.08 1.92
N TRP A 72 6.59 -8.68 1.81
CA TRP A 72 7.72 -8.37 2.68
C TRP A 72 8.15 -6.91 2.52
N SER A 73 8.44 -6.25 3.64
CA SER A 73 9.16 -4.99 3.69
C SER A 73 10.17 -5.00 4.84
N TYR A 74 11.13 -4.09 4.80
CA TYR A 74 12.11 -3.91 5.87
C TYR A 74 11.46 -3.18 7.05
N ILE A 75 10.66 -3.91 7.83
CA ILE A 75 9.97 -3.37 9.00
C ILE A 75 10.98 -3.09 10.10
N THR A 76 11.03 -1.86 10.58
CA THR A 76 11.91 -1.42 11.67
C THR A 76 11.20 -0.45 12.60
N GLU A 77 11.64 -0.42 13.86
CA GLU A 77 11.23 0.65 14.77
C GLU A 77 11.60 2.00 14.14
N ASN A 78 10.70 2.98 14.23
CA ASN A 78 10.78 4.29 13.55
C ASN A 78 11.98 5.17 14.00
N ASN A 79 13.16 4.58 14.12
CA ASN A 79 14.39 5.21 14.55
C ASN A 79 15.34 5.45 13.36
N GLY A 80 15.29 6.66 12.80
CA GLY A 80 16.25 7.12 11.81
C GLY A 80 15.70 7.21 10.38
N PHE A 81 16.12 8.26 9.70
CA PHE A 81 15.71 8.59 8.33
C PHE A 81 16.09 7.51 7.31
N VAL A 82 17.33 7.00 7.41
CA VAL A 82 17.86 6.00 6.45
C VAL A 82 17.07 4.70 6.50
N LYS A 83 16.76 4.20 7.71
CA LYS A 83 15.96 2.96 7.88
C LYS A 83 14.57 3.10 7.29
N ARG A 84 13.96 4.27 7.43
CA ARG A 84 12.64 4.57 6.85
C ARG A 84 12.68 4.57 5.32
N ILE A 85 13.73 5.11 4.71
CA ILE A 85 13.91 5.05 3.25
C ILE A 85 14.06 3.61 2.78
N ILE A 86 14.83 2.78 3.48
CA ILE A 86 15.01 1.36 3.15
C ILE A 86 13.67 0.62 3.24
N ASP A 87 12.87 0.87 4.27
CA ASP A 87 11.53 0.31 4.39
C ASP A 87 10.66 0.68 3.18
N TYR A 88 10.59 1.96 2.83
CA TYR A 88 9.81 2.45 1.70
C TYR A 88 10.26 1.87 0.36
N ILE A 89 11.56 1.77 0.11
CA ILE A 89 12.11 1.18 -1.11
C ILE A 89 11.82 -0.32 -1.15
N SER A 90 12.00 -1.02 -0.04
CA SER A 90 11.77 -2.46 0.04
C SER A 90 10.30 -2.82 -0.23
N TYR A 91 9.36 -2.07 0.36
CA TYR A 91 7.94 -2.22 0.07
C TYR A 91 7.61 -1.89 -1.39
N ALA A 92 8.17 -0.81 -1.93
CA ALA A 92 7.95 -0.41 -3.31
C ALA A 92 8.41 -1.50 -4.30
N LEU A 93 9.57 -2.11 -4.07
CA LEU A 93 10.10 -3.19 -4.90
C LEU A 93 9.24 -4.45 -4.82
N THR A 94 8.88 -4.89 -3.62
CA THR A 94 8.07 -6.09 -3.43
C THR A 94 6.64 -5.90 -3.96
N SER A 95 6.02 -4.75 -3.69
CA SER A 95 4.69 -4.42 -4.22
C SER A 95 4.69 -4.34 -5.75
N PHE A 96 5.74 -3.82 -6.36
CA PHE A 96 5.93 -3.84 -7.80
C PHE A 96 6.02 -5.27 -8.34
N LEU A 97 6.91 -6.10 -7.78
CA LEU A 97 7.12 -7.48 -8.24
C LEU A 97 5.84 -8.29 -8.17
N PHE A 98 5.14 -8.29 -7.05
CA PHE A 98 3.88 -9.03 -6.91
C PHE A 98 2.74 -8.40 -7.72
N GLY A 99 2.74 -7.07 -7.86
CA GLY A 99 1.80 -6.36 -8.71
C GLY A 99 1.84 -6.77 -10.18
N LEU A 100 2.99 -7.22 -10.69
CA LEU A 100 3.11 -7.72 -12.06
C LEU A 100 2.19 -8.92 -12.34
N PHE A 101 1.98 -9.77 -11.34
CA PHE A 101 1.16 -10.99 -11.47
C PHE A 101 -0.33 -10.77 -11.20
N VAL A 102 -0.73 -9.62 -10.67
CA VAL A 102 -2.14 -9.30 -10.41
C VAL A 102 -2.82 -8.81 -11.67
N LYS A 103 -3.87 -9.49 -12.11
CA LYS A 103 -4.71 -9.02 -13.22
C LYS A 103 -5.52 -7.80 -12.79
N THR A 104 -5.32 -6.67 -13.47
CA THR A 104 -5.97 -5.40 -13.13
C THR A 104 -6.39 -4.63 -14.37
N ASP A 105 -7.36 -3.75 -14.20
CA ASP A 105 -7.85 -2.81 -15.21
C ASP A 105 -7.52 -1.35 -14.83
N LEU A 106 -7.32 -1.08 -13.52
CA LEU A 106 -6.94 0.22 -12.96
C LEU A 106 -5.96 -0.01 -11.80
N ILE A 107 -4.92 0.82 -11.73
CA ILE A 107 -3.94 0.83 -10.64
C ILE A 107 -4.11 2.11 -9.85
N ILE A 108 -4.15 2.00 -8.53
CA ILE A 108 -4.19 3.14 -7.61
C ILE A 108 -3.00 3.01 -6.66
N ALA A 109 -2.26 4.09 -6.48
CA ALA A 109 -1.16 4.16 -5.52
C ALA A 109 -1.35 5.38 -4.62
N THR A 110 -1.21 5.17 -3.30
CA THR A 110 -1.45 6.24 -2.33
C THR A 110 -0.15 6.76 -1.71
N SER A 111 -0.09 8.09 -1.46
CA SER A 111 0.96 8.72 -0.63
C SER A 111 0.72 8.39 0.87
N PRO A 112 1.66 8.69 1.81
CA PRO A 112 2.75 9.66 1.68
C PRO A 112 4.03 9.12 1.04
N GLN A 113 4.13 7.82 0.79
CA GLN A 113 5.34 7.23 0.26
C GLN A 113 5.46 7.48 -1.26
N PHE A 114 6.40 8.33 -1.65
CA PHE A 114 6.70 8.62 -3.05
C PHE A 114 7.05 7.35 -3.84
N PHE A 115 7.80 6.43 -3.25
CA PHE A 115 8.22 5.18 -3.91
C PHE A 115 7.06 4.27 -4.28
N THR A 116 5.97 4.28 -3.51
CA THR A 116 4.73 3.55 -3.85
C THR A 116 4.10 4.09 -5.13
N ALA A 117 4.10 5.41 -5.30
CA ALA A 117 3.62 6.05 -6.53
C ALA A 117 4.48 5.68 -7.74
N VAL A 118 5.82 5.63 -7.57
CA VAL A 118 6.75 5.16 -8.62
C VAL A 118 6.43 3.73 -9.03
N SER A 119 6.23 2.84 -8.08
CA SER A 119 5.82 1.44 -8.34
C SER A 119 4.51 1.37 -9.13
N GLY A 120 3.49 2.13 -8.72
CA GLY A 120 2.21 2.22 -9.43
C GLY A 120 2.37 2.73 -10.85
N ARG A 121 3.19 3.75 -11.07
CA ARG A 121 3.47 4.31 -12.39
C ARG A 121 4.18 3.31 -13.31
N ILE A 122 5.19 2.61 -12.80
CA ILE A 122 5.93 1.61 -13.59
C ILE A 122 5.00 0.44 -13.94
N LEU A 123 4.21 -0.06 -12.98
CA LEU A 123 3.21 -1.11 -13.23
C LEU A 123 2.20 -0.69 -14.30
N SER A 124 1.72 0.54 -14.24
CA SER A 124 0.80 1.12 -15.23
C SER A 124 1.41 1.05 -16.64
N PHE A 125 2.65 1.50 -16.78
CA PHE A 125 3.36 1.49 -18.05
C PHE A 125 3.53 0.06 -18.61
N LEU A 126 4.03 -0.86 -17.77
CA LEU A 126 4.29 -2.25 -18.21
C LEU A 126 3.01 -3.04 -18.52
N LYS A 127 1.92 -2.75 -17.82
CA LYS A 127 0.64 -3.43 -18.03
C LYS A 127 -0.25 -2.74 -19.06
N GLY A 128 0.10 -1.54 -19.52
CA GLY A 128 -0.73 -0.72 -20.41
C GLY A 128 -2.09 -0.38 -19.75
N LYS A 129 -2.10 -0.10 -18.43
CA LYS A 129 -3.32 0.18 -17.68
C LYS A 129 -3.27 1.59 -17.08
N PRO A 130 -4.43 2.30 -17.01
CA PRO A 130 -4.49 3.58 -16.34
C PRO A 130 -4.10 3.46 -14.87
N TRP A 131 -3.54 4.54 -14.31
CA TRP A 131 -3.23 4.64 -12.90
C TRP A 131 -3.66 5.99 -12.33
N VAL A 132 -3.91 5.99 -11.04
CA VAL A 132 -4.28 7.15 -10.25
C VAL A 132 -3.33 7.24 -9.06
N MET A 133 -2.74 8.41 -8.85
CA MET A 133 -2.02 8.71 -7.63
C MET A 133 -2.97 9.41 -6.66
N GLU A 134 -3.20 8.80 -5.51
CA GLU A 134 -3.93 9.42 -4.43
C GLU A 134 -2.96 10.19 -3.53
N VAL A 135 -2.94 11.51 -3.66
CA VAL A 135 -2.12 12.39 -2.83
C VAL A 135 -2.91 12.72 -1.56
N ARG A 136 -2.40 12.31 -0.38
CA ARG A 136 -3.04 12.56 0.91
C ARG A 136 -2.45 13.76 1.63
N ASP A 137 -1.14 13.98 1.46
CA ASP A 137 -0.41 15.06 2.08
C ASP A 137 0.34 15.86 1.02
N LEU A 138 0.15 17.17 1.01
CA LEU A 138 0.89 18.09 0.14
C LEU A 138 2.28 18.33 0.75
N TRP A 139 3.20 17.42 0.51
CA TRP A 139 4.60 17.58 0.84
C TRP A 139 5.30 18.41 -0.24
N PRO A 140 6.11 19.42 0.05
CA PRO A 140 6.61 19.89 1.35
C PRO A 140 5.78 21.01 2.02
N ASP A 141 4.69 21.48 1.42
CA ASP A 141 3.95 22.65 1.90
C ASP A 141 3.38 22.47 3.31
N SER A 142 3.04 21.24 3.69
CA SER A 142 2.59 20.93 5.05
C SER A 142 3.68 21.15 6.12
N ILE A 143 4.96 21.06 5.76
CA ILE A 143 6.08 21.35 6.69
C ILE A 143 6.26 22.86 6.83
N ALA A 144 6.13 23.61 5.74
CA ALA A 144 6.25 25.07 5.77
C ALA A 144 5.12 25.75 6.55
N ALA A 145 3.96 25.09 6.67
CA ALA A 145 2.82 25.63 7.42
C ALA A 145 2.89 25.39 8.93
N VAL A 146 3.76 24.50 9.42
CA VAL A 146 3.89 24.11 10.83
C VAL A 146 5.19 24.64 11.47
N GLY A 147 6.13 25.12 10.70
CA GLY A 147 7.43 25.68 11.09
C GLY A 147 7.46 27.17 11.03
#